data_432a380df4f3ee3a6604878f974aea40
#
_entry.id   432a380df4f3ee3a6604878f974aea40
#
_cell.length_a   1.000
_cell.length_b   1.000
_cell.length_c   1.000
_cell.angle_alpha   90.00
_cell.angle_beta   90.00
_cell.angle_gamma   90.00
#
_symmetry.space_group_name_H-M   'P 1'
#
loop_
_entity.id
_entity.type
_entity.pdbx_description
1 polymer ?
#
loop_
_entity_poly.entity_id
_entity_poly.type
_entity_poly.pdbx_seq_one_letter_code
_entity_poly.pdbx_strand_id
1 'polypeptide(L)'
;MTSTQNNKLLGLGLISGGLDSLLASQIIKLQNIEVVGLNFKSPFCTCDKAYKNSDCGLNLYHEKLGIKTFFLQKEDDYLEIVRNPKFGYGKNINPCIDCRIYILKKAKVFAKKINADFIFTGEVLNQRPKSQNLKALKIVEEESGLTGKLLRPLSALLLKPTIYEEQGLIDRSRLLGIRGRSRSIQLELARKYNLLNEYFACGGCLLTDASFSSRMVDYLLYNKNPKMDDMTYLKYGRHFRYKNSKIIVGRNEVENKILLQIKGPHDFVLQAKDVVGPATIVQGPANDEIIQFAAKLTLSYSDLKESQGTVVYSNSKSNSSNLIVVKKENKELFKVHIL
;
A
#
# COMPACT_ATOMS: atom_id res chain seq x y z
N MET A 1 38.06 -5.09 -37.57
CA MET A 1 38.02 -4.76 -36.12
C MET A 1 36.58 -4.54 -35.75
N THR A 2 35.91 -5.60 -35.33
CA THR A 2 34.50 -5.53 -34.87
C THR A 2 34.48 -4.94 -33.47
N SER A 3 33.95 -3.75 -33.34
CA SER A 3 33.68 -3.12 -32.04
C SER A 3 32.66 -4.00 -31.31
N THR A 4 33.10 -4.85 -30.40
CA THR A 4 32.29 -5.46 -29.37
C THR A 4 31.73 -4.31 -28.52
N GLN A 5 30.50 -3.87 -28.80
CA GLN A 5 29.72 -3.11 -27.83
C GLN A 5 29.64 -3.99 -26.58
N ASN A 6 30.38 -3.59 -25.56
CA ASN A 6 30.33 -4.18 -24.23
C ASN A 6 28.92 -3.84 -23.67
N ASN A 7 27.91 -4.63 -24.03
CA ASN A 7 26.58 -4.47 -23.51
C ASN A 7 26.63 -4.70 -22.00
N LYS A 8 26.59 -3.62 -21.25
CA LYS A 8 26.58 -3.63 -19.79
C LYS A 8 25.32 -4.36 -19.33
N LEU A 9 25.46 -5.35 -18.45
CA LEU A 9 24.32 -6.06 -17.89
C LEU A 9 23.35 -5.10 -17.24
N LEU A 10 22.04 -5.34 -17.42
CA LEU A 10 20.94 -4.56 -16.87
C LEU A 10 20.17 -5.37 -15.84
N GLY A 11 20.20 -4.93 -14.58
CA GLY A 11 19.41 -5.50 -13.49
C GLY A 11 18.16 -4.69 -13.20
N LEU A 12 16.99 -5.34 -13.12
CA LEU A 12 15.75 -4.75 -12.63
C LEU A 12 15.63 -4.96 -11.13
N GLY A 13 15.76 -3.89 -10.35
CA GLY A 13 15.60 -3.89 -8.90
C GLY A 13 14.17 -3.58 -8.45
N LEU A 14 13.56 -4.42 -7.61
CA LEU A 14 12.33 -4.05 -6.92
C LEU A 14 12.64 -3.10 -5.77
N ILE A 15 12.34 -1.83 -5.95
CA ILE A 15 12.72 -0.73 -5.05
C ILE A 15 11.51 -0.27 -4.25
N SER A 16 11.62 -0.32 -2.92
CA SER A 16 10.55 0.12 -2.00
C SER A 16 10.79 1.49 -1.37
N GLY A 17 11.97 2.09 -1.57
CA GLY A 17 12.42 3.27 -0.82
C GLY A 17 13.08 2.93 0.53
N GLY A 18 13.05 1.67 0.97
CA GLY A 18 13.63 1.23 2.23
C GLY A 18 15.10 0.86 2.12
N LEU A 19 15.78 0.80 3.29
CA LEU A 19 17.22 0.51 3.44
C LEU A 19 17.66 -0.74 2.67
N ASP A 20 16.93 -1.85 2.80
CA ASP A 20 17.34 -3.12 2.20
C ASP A 20 17.34 -3.06 0.66
N SER A 21 16.35 -2.41 0.04
CA SER A 21 16.31 -2.25 -1.41
C SER A 21 17.38 -1.28 -1.92
N LEU A 22 17.72 -0.25 -1.13
CA LEU A 22 18.81 0.67 -1.42
C LEU A 22 20.16 -0.04 -1.43
N LEU A 23 20.45 -0.81 -0.38
CA LEU A 23 21.70 -1.57 -0.25
C LEU A 23 21.81 -2.65 -1.33
N ALA A 24 20.73 -3.37 -1.63
CA ALA A 24 20.74 -4.36 -2.70
C ALA A 24 21.13 -3.72 -4.05
N SER A 25 20.56 -2.55 -4.35
CA SER A 25 20.87 -1.78 -5.56
C SER A 25 22.34 -1.33 -5.59
N GLN A 26 22.84 -0.85 -4.46
CA GLN A 26 24.26 -0.44 -4.33
C GLN A 26 25.21 -1.60 -4.58
N ILE A 27 24.94 -2.78 -4.01
CA ILE A 27 25.79 -3.97 -4.17
C ILE A 27 25.85 -4.42 -5.63
N ILE A 28 24.72 -4.37 -6.35
CA ILE A 28 24.68 -4.70 -7.78
C ILE A 28 25.46 -3.67 -8.61
N LYS A 29 25.28 -2.38 -8.32
CA LYS A 29 26.03 -1.32 -9.02
C LYS A 29 27.54 -1.40 -8.84
N LEU A 30 28.00 -1.80 -7.65
CA LEU A 30 29.42 -2.00 -7.37
C LEU A 30 30.04 -3.11 -8.24
N GLN A 31 29.25 -3.98 -8.87
CA GLN A 31 29.72 -4.97 -9.86
C GLN A 31 29.72 -4.42 -11.30
N ASN A 32 29.60 -3.10 -11.46
CA ASN A 32 29.56 -2.43 -12.76
C ASN A 32 28.34 -2.82 -13.63
N ILE A 33 27.24 -3.19 -12.99
CA ILE A 33 25.95 -3.55 -13.61
C ILE A 33 25.05 -2.31 -13.62
N GLU A 34 24.38 -2.07 -14.72
CA GLU A 34 23.35 -1.04 -14.81
C GLU A 34 22.12 -1.48 -14.04
N VAL A 35 21.49 -0.55 -13.30
CA VAL A 35 20.31 -0.83 -12.49
C VAL A 35 19.17 0.11 -12.87
N VAL A 36 18.03 -0.49 -13.15
CA VAL A 36 16.74 0.20 -13.26
C VAL A 36 15.86 -0.21 -12.08
N GLY A 37 15.20 0.76 -11.47
CA GLY A 37 14.30 0.54 -10.35
C GLY A 37 12.84 0.35 -10.81
N LEU A 38 12.12 -0.53 -10.14
CA LEU A 38 10.67 -0.68 -10.26
C LEU A 38 10.02 -0.60 -8.89
N ASN A 39 9.12 0.38 -8.72
CA ASN A 39 8.34 0.55 -7.50
C ASN A 39 6.86 0.25 -7.77
N PHE A 40 6.20 -0.39 -6.82
CA PHE A 40 4.76 -0.65 -6.86
C PHE A 40 4.02 0.27 -5.89
N LYS A 41 3.26 1.21 -6.43
CA LYS A 41 2.36 2.07 -5.65
C LYS A 41 1.03 1.36 -5.37
N SER A 42 0.47 1.67 -4.21
CA SER A 42 -0.80 1.09 -3.79
C SER A 42 -1.46 1.99 -2.72
N PRO A 43 -2.79 2.11 -2.71
CA PRO A 43 -3.51 2.77 -1.63
C PRO A 43 -3.26 2.16 -0.25
N PHE A 44 -2.74 0.93 -0.20
CA PHE A 44 -2.42 0.23 1.05
C PHE A 44 -1.06 0.62 1.65
N CYS A 45 -0.26 1.45 0.97
CA CYS A 45 1.01 1.92 1.51
C CYS A 45 0.79 2.90 2.67
N THR A 46 1.63 2.78 3.71
CA THR A 46 1.62 3.74 4.84
C THR A 46 2.47 4.98 4.56
N CYS A 47 3.21 5.01 3.47
CA CYS A 47 4.14 6.09 3.11
C CYS A 47 3.43 7.43 2.88
N ASP A 48 2.19 7.43 2.38
CA ASP A 48 1.40 8.65 2.15
C ASP A 48 1.16 9.47 3.43
N LYS A 49 1.23 8.84 4.61
CA LYS A 49 1.09 9.53 5.90
C LYS A 49 2.39 10.23 6.35
N ALA A 50 3.54 9.75 5.89
CA ALA A 50 4.84 10.24 6.32
C ALA A 50 5.38 11.37 5.43
N TYR A 51 4.94 11.45 4.18
CA TYR A 51 5.47 12.40 3.20
C TYR A 51 4.33 13.10 2.45
N LYS A 52 4.30 14.42 2.55
CA LYS A 52 3.37 15.29 1.80
C LYS A 52 3.57 15.23 0.28
N ASN A 53 4.68 14.64 -0.18
CA ASN A 53 5.00 14.48 -1.59
C ASN A 53 4.88 13.00 -1.98
N SER A 54 4.16 12.72 -3.03
CA SER A 54 3.77 11.41 -3.58
C SER A 54 4.92 10.46 -3.98
N ASP A 55 6.16 10.78 -3.67
CA ASP A 55 7.35 10.24 -4.31
C ASP A 55 8.05 9.10 -3.55
N CYS A 56 7.58 8.73 -2.34
CA CYS A 56 8.16 7.67 -1.53
C CYS A 56 9.69 7.76 -1.34
N GLY A 57 10.27 8.95 -1.49
CA GLY A 57 11.73 9.16 -1.39
C GLY A 57 12.55 8.52 -2.51
N LEU A 58 11.95 8.17 -3.62
CA LEU A 58 12.62 7.47 -4.71
C LEU A 58 13.46 8.40 -5.58
N ASN A 59 13.27 9.72 -5.50
CA ASN A 59 14.20 10.70 -6.09
C ASN A 59 15.62 10.54 -5.55
N LEU A 60 15.77 10.16 -4.28
CA LEU A 60 17.07 9.89 -3.68
C LEU A 60 17.83 8.73 -4.36
N TYR A 61 17.12 7.71 -4.86
CA TYR A 61 17.76 6.64 -5.63
C TYR A 61 18.35 7.17 -6.94
N HIS A 62 17.65 8.10 -7.60
CA HIS A 62 18.16 8.74 -8.80
C HIS A 62 19.36 9.65 -8.49
N GLU A 63 19.24 10.51 -7.49
CA GLU A 63 20.27 11.48 -7.14
C GLU A 63 21.55 10.81 -6.60
N LYS A 64 21.42 9.84 -5.70
CA LYS A 64 22.56 9.19 -5.04
C LYS A 64 23.16 8.02 -5.81
N LEU A 65 22.31 7.21 -6.44
CA LEU A 65 22.75 6.02 -7.14
C LEU A 65 22.64 6.13 -8.66
N GLY A 66 22.11 7.22 -9.22
CA GLY A 66 21.84 7.34 -10.65
C GLY A 66 20.88 6.27 -11.16
N ILE A 67 19.96 5.78 -10.31
CA ILE A 67 19.00 4.72 -10.66
C ILE A 67 17.69 5.34 -11.14
N LYS A 68 17.38 5.19 -12.42
CA LYS A 68 16.06 5.55 -12.95
C LYS A 68 15.01 4.59 -12.40
N THR A 69 13.96 5.13 -11.78
CA THR A 69 12.89 4.32 -11.17
C THR A 69 11.58 4.50 -11.92
N PHE A 70 10.95 3.39 -12.28
CA PHE A 70 9.62 3.34 -12.86
C PHE A 70 8.59 2.97 -11.79
N PHE A 71 7.35 3.39 -12.02
CA PHE A 71 6.23 3.15 -11.11
C PHE A 71 5.16 2.32 -11.79
N LEU A 72 4.70 1.29 -11.13
CA LEU A 72 3.49 0.57 -11.48
C LEU A 72 2.50 0.67 -10.31
N GLN A 73 1.22 0.78 -10.64
CA GLN A 73 0.16 0.71 -9.65
C GLN A 73 -0.37 -0.72 -9.54
N LYS A 74 -0.81 -1.10 -8.35
CA LYS A 74 -1.64 -2.29 -8.19
C LYS A 74 -3.03 -1.94 -8.67
N GLU A 75 -3.55 -2.78 -9.55
CA GLU A 75 -4.84 -2.60 -10.21
C GLU A 75 -5.96 -3.37 -9.48
N ASP A 76 -7.19 -3.29 -10.00
CA ASP A 76 -8.38 -3.94 -9.40
C ASP A 76 -8.21 -5.46 -9.22
N ASP A 77 -7.42 -6.11 -10.09
CA ASP A 77 -7.09 -7.54 -10.00
C ASP A 77 -6.38 -7.92 -8.68
N TYR A 78 -5.68 -6.98 -8.05
CA TYR A 78 -5.08 -7.20 -6.75
C TYR A 78 -6.11 -7.30 -5.63
N LEU A 79 -7.30 -6.71 -5.76
CA LEU A 79 -8.36 -6.77 -4.74
C LEU A 79 -8.94 -8.18 -4.61
N GLU A 80 -8.95 -8.98 -5.68
CA GLU A 80 -9.32 -10.38 -5.61
C GLU A 80 -8.29 -11.21 -4.82
N ILE A 81 -7.01 -10.86 -4.92
CA ILE A 81 -5.96 -11.46 -4.08
C ILE A 81 -6.16 -11.09 -2.61
N VAL A 82 -6.57 -9.85 -2.30
CA VAL A 82 -6.88 -9.45 -0.93
C VAL A 82 -8.12 -10.17 -0.40
N ARG A 83 -9.13 -10.41 -1.25
CA ARG A 83 -10.36 -11.14 -0.89
C ARG A 83 -10.09 -12.63 -0.63
N ASN A 84 -9.28 -13.27 -1.48
CA ASN A 84 -9.13 -14.72 -1.54
C ASN A 84 -7.66 -15.13 -1.79
N PRO A 85 -6.75 -14.90 -0.83
CA PRO A 85 -5.34 -15.23 -1.03
C PRO A 85 -5.11 -16.75 -1.04
N LYS A 86 -4.38 -17.24 -2.04
CA LYS A 86 -4.00 -18.67 -2.18
C LYS A 86 -3.18 -19.17 -0.99
N PHE A 87 -2.31 -18.33 -0.43
CA PHE A 87 -1.41 -18.67 0.68
C PHE A 87 -1.84 -18.08 2.02
N GLY A 88 -3.08 -17.60 2.09
CA GLY A 88 -3.69 -17.04 3.29
C GLY A 88 -3.07 -15.71 3.74
N TYR A 89 -3.58 -15.24 4.85
CA TYR A 89 -3.18 -13.94 5.39
C TYR A 89 -1.97 -14.04 6.34
N GLY A 90 -1.23 -12.94 6.40
CA GLY A 90 -0.27 -12.67 7.46
C GLY A 90 -0.95 -12.05 8.68
N LYS A 91 -0.52 -10.82 9.07
CA LYS A 91 -1.21 -10.06 10.12
C LYS A 91 -2.49 -9.44 9.53
N ASN A 92 -3.63 -9.65 10.20
CA ASN A 92 -4.95 -9.26 9.72
C ASN A 92 -5.21 -9.80 8.29
N ILE A 93 -5.66 -8.97 7.37
CA ILE A 93 -5.98 -9.37 5.99
C ILE A 93 -4.85 -9.11 4.99
N ASN A 94 -3.60 -9.07 5.44
CA ASN A 94 -2.46 -8.83 4.55
C ASN A 94 -1.99 -10.12 3.84
N PRO A 95 -2.19 -10.27 2.53
CA PRO A 95 -1.80 -11.45 1.75
C PRO A 95 -0.33 -11.36 1.33
N CYS A 96 0.61 -11.34 2.30
CA CYS A 96 2.02 -11.02 2.07
C CYS A 96 2.69 -11.88 0.98
N ILE A 97 2.42 -13.19 0.93
CA ILE A 97 3.01 -14.10 -0.05
C ILE A 97 2.41 -13.85 -1.42
N ASP A 98 1.08 -13.84 -1.52
CA ASP A 98 0.36 -13.58 -2.77
C ASP A 98 0.67 -12.20 -3.34
N CYS A 99 0.79 -11.20 -2.48
CA CYS A 99 1.22 -9.85 -2.85
C CYS A 99 2.61 -9.86 -3.51
N ARG A 100 3.54 -10.64 -2.96
CA ARG A 100 4.89 -10.74 -3.50
C ARG A 100 4.90 -11.45 -4.87
N ILE A 101 4.10 -12.51 -4.99
CA ILE A 101 3.91 -13.24 -6.26
C ILE A 101 3.34 -12.30 -7.33
N TYR A 102 2.29 -11.53 -6.98
CA TYR A 102 1.68 -10.54 -7.88
C TYR A 102 2.70 -9.52 -8.39
N ILE A 103 3.46 -8.91 -7.47
CA ILE A 103 4.49 -7.92 -7.80
C ILE A 103 5.54 -8.53 -8.74
N LEU A 104 6.02 -9.74 -8.46
CA LEU A 104 7.07 -10.38 -9.26
C LEU A 104 6.57 -10.81 -10.64
N LYS A 105 5.31 -11.26 -10.77
CA LYS A 105 4.70 -11.53 -12.08
C LYS A 105 4.65 -10.27 -12.95
N LYS A 106 4.21 -9.15 -12.41
CA LYS A 106 4.19 -7.86 -13.13
C LYS A 106 5.63 -7.36 -13.41
N ALA A 107 6.56 -7.53 -12.47
CA ALA A 107 7.97 -7.18 -12.67
C ALA A 107 8.63 -8.01 -13.78
N LYS A 108 8.32 -9.31 -13.89
CA LYS A 108 8.80 -10.19 -14.97
C LYS A 108 8.36 -9.70 -16.35
N VAL A 109 7.11 -9.23 -16.46
CA VAL A 109 6.61 -8.63 -17.72
C VAL A 109 7.36 -7.34 -18.01
N PHE A 110 7.55 -6.49 -17.00
CA PHE A 110 8.27 -5.23 -17.16
C PHE A 110 9.76 -5.44 -17.52
N ALA A 111 10.44 -6.42 -16.88
CA ALA A 111 11.82 -6.78 -17.17
C ALA A 111 12.01 -7.13 -18.65
N LYS A 112 11.11 -7.93 -19.22
CA LYS A 112 11.11 -8.25 -20.65
C LYS A 112 10.95 -7.01 -21.53
N LYS A 113 10.07 -6.07 -21.14
CA LYS A 113 9.83 -4.83 -21.90
C LYS A 113 11.06 -3.94 -22.00
N ILE A 114 11.91 -3.91 -20.96
CA ILE A 114 13.12 -3.10 -20.93
C ILE A 114 14.41 -3.89 -21.25
N ASN A 115 14.28 -5.16 -21.65
CA ASN A 115 15.37 -6.10 -21.89
C ASN A 115 16.33 -6.22 -20.69
N ALA A 116 15.79 -6.27 -19.46
CA ALA A 116 16.61 -6.52 -18.28
C ALA A 116 17.06 -7.99 -18.25
N ASP A 117 18.34 -8.21 -17.94
CA ASP A 117 18.96 -9.53 -17.91
C ASP A 117 18.48 -10.34 -16.71
N PHE A 118 18.25 -9.68 -15.56
CA PHE A 118 17.79 -10.32 -14.33
C PHE A 118 16.96 -9.40 -13.45
N ILE A 119 16.25 -10.03 -12.49
CA ILE A 119 15.47 -9.33 -11.46
C ILE A 119 16.12 -9.58 -10.11
N PHE A 120 16.18 -8.53 -9.29
CA PHE A 120 16.64 -8.66 -7.89
C PHE A 120 15.75 -7.91 -6.91
N THR A 121 15.84 -8.32 -5.63
CA THR A 121 15.08 -7.71 -4.53
C THR A 121 15.98 -7.45 -3.32
N GLY A 122 15.58 -6.49 -2.48
CA GLY A 122 16.18 -6.26 -1.16
C GLY A 122 15.63 -7.19 -0.07
N GLU A 123 15.11 -8.38 -0.39
CA GLU A 123 14.63 -9.33 0.61
C GLU A 123 15.79 -9.92 1.41
N VAL A 124 15.61 -10.00 2.73
CA VAL A 124 16.57 -10.60 3.66
C VAL A 124 15.96 -11.85 4.30
N LEU A 125 16.69 -12.96 4.25
CA LEU A 125 16.26 -14.24 4.80
C LEU A 125 15.89 -14.10 6.29
N ASN A 126 14.70 -14.57 6.67
CA ASN A 126 14.15 -14.54 8.03
C ASN A 126 13.95 -13.15 8.65
N GLN A 127 14.02 -12.06 7.87
CA GLN A 127 13.73 -10.72 8.37
C GLN A 127 12.23 -10.53 8.62
N ARG A 128 11.37 -11.04 7.73
CA ARG A 128 9.91 -11.05 7.89
C ARG A 128 9.42 -12.49 8.02
N PRO A 129 8.94 -12.92 9.22
CA PRO A 129 8.65 -14.32 9.48
C PRO A 129 7.65 -14.95 8.51
N LYS A 130 6.63 -14.21 8.08
CA LYS A 130 5.59 -14.75 7.20
C LYS A 130 6.05 -14.89 5.75
N SER A 131 6.81 -13.93 5.20
CA SER A 131 7.07 -13.82 3.76
C SER A 131 8.53 -13.93 3.35
N GLN A 132 9.47 -13.98 4.30
CA GLN A 132 10.91 -14.04 4.00
C GLN A 132 11.61 -15.23 4.68
N ASN A 133 10.87 -16.22 5.17
CA ASN A 133 11.45 -17.51 5.52
C ASN A 133 11.73 -18.35 4.25
N LEU A 134 12.57 -19.36 4.38
CA LEU A 134 13.03 -20.14 3.23
C LEU A 134 11.88 -20.76 2.41
N LYS A 135 10.86 -21.29 3.11
CA LYS A 135 9.65 -21.88 2.48
C LYS A 135 8.88 -20.82 1.67
N ALA A 136 8.67 -19.63 2.26
CA ALA A 136 7.94 -18.56 1.59
C ALA A 136 8.72 -18.02 0.38
N LEU A 137 10.04 -17.87 0.48
CA LEU A 137 10.89 -17.42 -0.63
C LEU A 137 10.83 -18.41 -1.81
N LYS A 138 10.84 -19.72 -1.53
CA LYS A 138 10.72 -20.78 -2.53
C LYS A 138 9.34 -20.72 -3.22
N ILE A 139 8.25 -20.67 -2.46
CA ILE A 139 6.89 -20.53 -3.00
C ILE A 139 6.78 -19.31 -3.93
N VAL A 140 7.33 -18.16 -3.50
CA VAL A 140 7.29 -16.93 -4.28
C VAL A 140 8.03 -17.08 -5.61
N GLU A 141 9.18 -17.75 -5.65
CA GLU A 141 9.91 -18.03 -6.89
C GLU A 141 9.14 -18.96 -7.83
N GLU A 142 8.63 -20.07 -7.29
CA GLU A 142 7.87 -21.07 -8.05
C GLU A 142 6.62 -20.44 -8.68
N GLU A 143 5.79 -19.78 -7.87
CA GLU A 143 4.51 -19.21 -8.30
C GLU A 143 4.66 -17.98 -9.21
N SER A 144 5.78 -17.25 -9.14
CA SER A 144 6.09 -16.16 -10.07
C SER A 144 6.79 -16.62 -11.35
N GLY A 145 7.20 -17.90 -11.41
CA GLY A 145 7.99 -18.48 -12.52
C GLY A 145 9.39 -17.85 -12.62
N LEU A 146 10.00 -17.60 -11.44
CA LEU A 146 11.36 -17.04 -11.30
C LEU A 146 12.29 -18.00 -10.52
N THR A 147 11.98 -19.29 -10.47
CA THR A 147 12.81 -20.31 -9.80
C THR A 147 14.25 -20.27 -10.34
N GLY A 148 15.21 -20.08 -9.44
CA GLY A 148 16.63 -19.93 -9.78
C GLY A 148 16.98 -18.67 -10.58
N LYS A 149 16.05 -17.72 -10.74
CA LYS A 149 16.22 -16.47 -11.51
C LYS A 149 15.98 -15.21 -10.70
N LEU A 150 15.62 -15.30 -9.42
CA LEU A 150 15.39 -14.16 -8.56
C LEU A 150 16.58 -13.96 -7.62
N LEU A 151 17.37 -12.91 -7.86
CA LEU A 151 18.54 -12.61 -7.03
C LEU A 151 18.13 -11.83 -5.77
N ARG A 152 18.74 -12.20 -4.64
CA ARG A 152 18.60 -11.51 -3.35
C ARG A 152 19.97 -11.12 -2.81
N PRO A 153 20.58 -10.03 -3.29
CA PRO A 153 21.98 -9.68 -3.04
C PRO A 153 22.38 -9.68 -1.57
N LEU A 154 21.43 -9.32 -0.67
CA LEU A 154 21.70 -9.24 0.78
C LEU A 154 21.78 -10.62 1.45
N SER A 155 21.17 -11.65 0.90
CA SER A 155 21.11 -13.00 1.49
C SER A 155 21.63 -14.09 0.55
N ALA A 156 22.21 -13.73 -0.59
CA ALA A 156 22.58 -14.66 -1.66
C ALA A 156 23.48 -15.80 -1.17
N LEU A 157 24.46 -15.50 -0.31
CA LEU A 157 25.39 -16.51 0.22
C LEU A 157 24.71 -17.59 1.10
N LEU A 158 23.48 -17.33 1.57
CA LEU A 158 22.69 -18.28 2.36
C LEU A 158 21.63 -19.01 1.53
N LEU A 159 21.52 -18.70 0.25
CA LEU A 159 20.56 -19.26 -0.69
C LEU A 159 21.28 -20.05 -1.77
N LYS A 160 20.53 -20.88 -2.51
CA LYS A 160 21.09 -21.53 -3.71
C LYS A 160 21.48 -20.46 -4.74
N PRO A 161 22.59 -20.66 -5.47
CA PRO A 161 22.97 -19.76 -6.55
C PRO A 161 21.85 -19.61 -7.58
N THR A 162 21.73 -18.44 -8.16
CA THR A 162 20.92 -18.21 -9.35
C THR A 162 21.70 -18.58 -10.60
N ILE A 163 21.00 -18.78 -11.72
CA ILE A 163 21.64 -19.07 -13.01
C ILE A 163 22.66 -17.97 -13.41
N TYR A 164 22.44 -16.73 -12.98
CA TYR A 164 23.34 -15.60 -13.28
C TYR A 164 24.65 -15.67 -12.50
N GLU A 165 24.61 -16.19 -11.27
CA GLU A 165 25.78 -16.47 -10.44
C GLU A 165 26.54 -17.69 -11.00
N GLU A 166 25.83 -18.76 -11.40
CA GLU A 166 26.44 -19.98 -11.98
C GLU A 166 27.12 -19.71 -13.33
N GLN A 167 26.57 -18.80 -14.12
CA GLN A 167 27.13 -18.37 -15.41
C GLN A 167 28.24 -17.31 -15.26
N GLY A 168 28.56 -16.88 -14.02
CA GLY A 168 29.58 -15.86 -13.78
C GLY A 168 29.18 -14.43 -14.22
N LEU A 169 27.91 -14.20 -14.55
CA LEU A 169 27.39 -12.87 -14.89
C LEU A 169 27.32 -11.97 -13.65
N ILE A 170 27.12 -12.57 -12.49
CA ILE A 170 27.12 -11.94 -11.17
C ILE A 170 28.22 -12.58 -10.33
N ASP A 171 29.16 -11.79 -9.85
CA ASP A 171 30.17 -12.24 -8.90
C ASP A 171 29.56 -12.50 -7.53
N ARG A 172 29.36 -13.78 -7.22
CA ARG A 172 28.76 -14.24 -5.96
C ARG A 172 29.60 -13.84 -4.74
N SER A 173 30.93 -13.77 -4.86
CA SER A 173 31.83 -13.40 -3.75
C SER A 173 31.60 -11.99 -3.23
N ARG A 174 31.00 -11.13 -4.07
CA ARG A 174 30.63 -9.74 -3.74
C ARG A 174 29.21 -9.59 -3.20
N LEU A 175 28.47 -10.68 -3.09
CA LEU A 175 27.12 -10.72 -2.50
C LEU A 175 27.21 -11.00 -0.98
N LEU A 176 26.10 -10.89 -0.28
CA LEU A 176 26.07 -10.97 1.18
C LEU A 176 25.29 -12.17 1.71
N GLY A 177 25.59 -12.52 3.00
CA GLY A 177 24.91 -13.58 3.75
C GLY A 177 24.14 -13.03 4.96
N ILE A 178 23.34 -11.97 4.78
CA ILE A 178 22.56 -11.35 5.87
C ILE A 178 21.30 -12.16 6.12
N ARG A 179 20.96 -12.36 7.41
CA ARG A 179 19.71 -13.00 7.86
C ARG A 179 19.19 -12.43 9.16
N GLY A 180 17.89 -12.65 9.40
CA GLY A 180 17.26 -12.31 10.68
C GLY A 180 16.71 -10.89 10.73
N ARG A 181 16.20 -10.49 11.91
CA ARG A 181 15.48 -9.24 12.08
C ARG A 181 16.36 -8.05 12.43
N SER A 182 17.57 -8.30 12.91
CA SER A 182 18.53 -7.23 13.20
C SER A 182 18.92 -6.53 11.92
N ARG A 183 19.05 -5.22 11.99
CA ARG A 183 19.51 -4.36 10.90
C ARG A 183 20.91 -3.78 11.14
N SER A 184 21.64 -4.30 12.13
CA SER A 184 22.97 -3.80 12.47
C SER A 184 23.92 -3.81 11.28
N ILE A 185 23.98 -4.93 10.55
CA ILE A 185 24.83 -5.06 9.35
C ILE A 185 24.39 -4.10 8.24
N GLN A 186 23.07 -3.99 8.01
CA GLN A 186 22.56 -3.06 7.00
C GLN A 186 22.88 -1.59 7.34
N LEU A 187 22.78 -1.21 8.61
CA LEU A 187 23.13 0.14 9.06
C LEU A 187 24.64 0.42 8.95
N GLU A 188 25.48 -0.56 9.24
CA GLU A 188 26.93 -0.48 9.05
C GLU A 188 27.29 -0.30 7.56
N LEU A 189 26.68 -1.09 6.68
CA LEU A 189 26.83 -0.95 5.24
C LEU A 189 26.33 0.41 4.74
N ALA A 190 25.23 0.90 5.27
CA ALA A 190 24.71 2.22 4.94
C ALA A 190 25.68 3.34 5.32
N ARG A 191 26.35 3.22 6.48
CA ARG A 191 27.45 4.14 6.85
C ARG A 191 28.62 4.05 5.89
N LYS A 192 29.09 2.82 5.59
CA LYS A 192 30.20 2.55 4.69
C LYS A 192 29.98 3.17 3.29
N TYR A 193 28.75 3.13 2.79
CA TYR A 193 28.39 3.64 1.47
C TYR A 193 27.82 5.08 1.48
N ASN A 194 27.84 5.78 2.61
CA ASN A 194 27.26 7.11 2.80
C ASN A 194 25.76 7.19 2.46
N LEU A 195 25.00 6.18 2.85
CA LEU A 195 23.57 6.03 2.56
C LEU A 195 22.66 6.14 3.81
N LEU A 196 23.19 6.53 4.97
CA LEU A 196 22.45 6.53 6.24
C LEU A 196 21.20 7.38 6.24
N ASN A 197 21.23 8.52 5.56
CA ASN A 197 20.12 9.48 5.52
C ASN A 197 19.29 9.36 4.23
N GLU A 198 19.57 8.33 3.43
CA GLU A 198 19.06 8.21 2.06
C GLU A 198 17.99 7.11 1.92
N TYR A 199 17.41 6.66 3.03
CA TYR A 199 16.32 5.71 3.00
C TYR A 199 15.18 6.14 3.90
N PHE A 200 14.00 5.66 3.57
CA PHE A 200 12.79 5.95 4.34
C PHE A 200 12.33 4.71 5.11
N ALA A 201 11.60 4.92 6.19
CA ALA A 201 10.92 3.86 6.92
C ALA A 201 9.74 3.33 6.09
N CYS A 202 10.05 2.77 4.91
CA CYS A 202 9.08 2.20 4.00
C CYS A 202 8.75 0.76 4.36
N GLY A 203 7.57 0.31 3.93
CA GLY A 203 7.20 -1.10 4.01
C GLY A 203 6.10 -1.41 5.02
N GLY A 204 5.41 -0.40 5.53
CA GLY A 204 4.11 -0.59 6.19
C GLY A 204 3.01 -0.84 5.17
N CYS A 205 2.05 -1.69 5.54
CA CYS A 205 0.87 -1.98 4.72
C CYS A 205 -0.38 -1.82 5.59
N LEU A 206 -1.32 -0.98 5.16
CA LEU A 206 -2.57 -0.73 5.88
C LEU A 206 -3.39 -2.01 6.11
N LEU A 207 -3.23 -3.04 5.26
CA LEU A 207 -3.85 -4.34 5.46
C LEU A 207 -3.33 -5.09 6.71
N THR A 208 -2.31 -4.56 7.41
CA THR A 208 -1.85 -5.05 8.72
C THR A 208 -2.42 -4.26 9.90
N ASP A 209 -3.12 -3.16 9.65
CA ASP A 209 -3.83 -2.37 10.65
C ASP A 209 -5.21 -2.96 10.91
N ALA A 210 -5.59 -3.13 12.17
CA ALA A 210 -6.83 -3.79 12.53
C ALA A 210 -8.07 -3.00 12.05
N SER A 211 -8.09 -1.69 12.27
CA SER A 211 -9.21 -0.85 11.89
C SER A 211 -9.37 -0.74 10.38
N PHE A 212 -8.25 -0.60 9.66
CA PHE A 212 -8.30 -0.60 8.19
C PHE A 212 -8.78 -1.95 7.66
N SER A 213 -8.29 -3.05 8.24
CA SER A 213 -8.69 -4.42 7.86
C SER A 213 -10.17 -4.67 8.05
N SER A 214 -10.75 -4.23 9.17
CA SER A 214 -12.19 -4.33 9.42
C SER A 214 -13.00 -3.62 8.33
N ARG A 215 -12.62 -2.36 8.01
CA ARG A 215 -13.26 -1.59 6.93
C ARG A 215 -13.11 -2.22 5.55
N MET A 216 -11.96 -2.86 5.30
CA MET A 216 -11.69 -3.55 4.03
C MET A 216 -12.49 -4.84 3.91
N VAL A 217 -12.62 -5.62 4.98
CA VAL A 217 -13.48 -6.82 5.01
C VAL A 217 -14.93 -6.42 4.73
N ASP A 218 -15.45 -5.41 5.44
CA ASP A 218 -16.77 -4.87 5.20
C ASP A 218 -16.95 -4.43 3.74
N TYR A 219 -15.98 -3.68 3.20
CA TYR A 219 -16.04 -3.24 1.81
C TYR A 219 -16.12 -4.42 0.83
N LEU A 220 -15.29 -5.45 1.00
CA LEU A 220 -15.27 -6.62 0.13
C LEU A 220 -16.55 -7.47 0.24
N LEU A 221 -17.19 -7.52 1.40
CA LEU A 221 -18.47 -8.23 1.59
C LEU A 221 -19.61 -7.59 0.79
N TYR A 222 -19.67 -6.24 0.77
CA TYR A 222 -20.77 -5.51 0.15
C TYR A 222 -20.51 -5.10 -1.31
N ASN A 223 -19.29 -5.29 -1.83
CA ASN A 223 -18.94 -4.93 -3.21
C ASN A 223 -18.46 -6.15 -3.99
N LYS A 224 -19.29 -6.62 -4.93
CA LYS A 224 -18.94 -7.77 -5.79
C LYS A 224 -17.79 -7.44 -6.74
N ASN A 225 -17.73 -6.22 -7.25
CA ASN A 225 -16.72 -5.71 -8.17
C ASN A 225 -15.92 -4.58 -7.50
N PRO A 226 -15.00 -4.88 -6.58
CA PRO A 226 -14.27 -3.87 -5.85
C PRO A 226 -13.34 -3.08 -6.78
N LYS A 227 -13.20 -1.78 -6.49
CA LYS A 227 -12.35 -0.86 -7.24
C LYS A 227 -11.21 -0.35 -6.38
N MET A 228 -10.01 -0.21 -6.98
CA MET A 228 -8.84 0.30 -6.27
C MET A 228 -9.02 1.77 -5.85
N ASP A 229 -9.77 2.55 -6.63
CA ASP A 229 -10.06 3.95 -6.33
C ASP A 229 -10.87 4.12 -5.05
N ASP A 230 -11.77 3.17 -4.75
CA ASP A 230 -12.58 3.20 -3.52
C ASP A 230 -11.74 3.01 -2.24
N MET A 231 -10.52 2.50 -2.35
CA MET A 231 -9.65 2.28 -1.20
C MET A 231 -9.28 3.58 -0.49
N THR A 232 -9.38 4.71 -1.17
CA THR A 232 -9.14 6.03 -0.59
C THR A 232 -10.15 6.34 0.50
N TYR A 233 -11.42 5.99 0.33
CA TYR A 233 -12.44 6.16 1.36
C TYR A 233 -12.09 5.43 2.66
N LEU A 234 -11.50 4.24 2.57
CA LEU A 234 -11.20 3.42 3.74
C LEU A 234 -10.11 4.02 4.65
N LYS A 235 -9.36 5.02 4.17
CA LYS A 235 -8.30 5.69 4.93
C LYS A 235 -8.82 6.76 5.88
N TYR A 236 -9.94 7.39 5.55
CA TYR A 236 -10.44 8.60 6.22
C TYR A 236 -11.76 8.37 6.93
N GLY A 237 -11.97 9.08 8.01
CA GLY A 237 -13.22 9.05 8.76
C GLY A 237 -13.37 7.88 9.74
N ARG A 238 -14.47 7.94 10.49
CA ARG A 238 -15.03 6.84 11.27
C ARG A 238 -16.05 6.15 10.39
N HIS A 239 -15.97 4.84 10.28
CA HIS A 239 -16.83 4.05 9.41
C HIS A 239 -17.86 3.31 10.23
N PHE A 240 -19.08 3.35 9.74
CA PHE A 240 -20.22 2.66 10.32
C PHE A 240 -20.93 1.86 9.23
N ARG A 241 -21.48 0.71 9.62
CA ARG A 241 -22.41 -0.05 8.80
C ARG A 241 -23.78 0.01 9.44
N TYR A 242 -24.75 0.54 8.72
CA TYR A 242 -26.15 0.50 9.12
C TYR A 242 -26.97 -0.12 8.00
N LYS A 243 -27.55 -1.30 8.28
CA LYS A 243 -28.16 -2.14 7.22
C LYS A 243 -27.20 -2.33 6.04
N ASN A 244 -27.63 -2.02 4.83
CA ASN A 244 -26.82 -2.18 3.61
C ASN A 244 -26.04 -0.91 3.23
N SER A 245 -26.05 0.12 4.07
CA SER A 245 -25.38 1.39 3.77
C SER A 245 -24.13 1.58 4.62
N LYS A 246 -23.10 2.10 3.99
CA LYS A 246 -21.87 2.53 4.67
C LYS A 246 -21.93 4.01 4.95
N ILE A 247 -21.62 4.38 6.19
CA ILE A 247 -21.63 5.77 6.63
C ILE A 247 -20.22 6.13 7.08
N ILE A 248 -19.68 7.21 6.55
CA ILE A 248 -18.32 7.67 6.84
C ILE A 248 -18.39 9.07 7.43
N VAL A 249 -17.91 9.23 8.67
CA VAL A 249 -17.93 10.48 9.42
C VAL A 249 -16.53 11.01 9.58
N GLY A 250 -16.22 12.19 9.07
CA GLY A 250 -14.91 12.82 9.17
C GLY A 250 -14.49 13.07 10.61
N ARG A 251 -13.20 12.99 10.91
CA ARG A 251 -12.65 13.14 12.26
C ARG A 251 -12.17 14.55 12.56
N ASN A 252 -11.85 15.31 11.52
CA ASN A 252 -11.32 16.66 11.57
C ASN A 252 -11.53 17.38 10.23
N GLU A 253 -11.18 18.67 10.18
CA GLU A 253 -11.38 19.51 9.00
C GLU A 253 -10.67 18.98 7.75
N VAL A 254 -9.44 18.44 7.89
CA VAL A 254 -8.68 17.89 6.77
C VAL A 254 -9.41 16.69 6.16
N GLU A 255 -9.90 15.78 6.98
CA GLU A 255 -10.67 14.63 6.52
C GLU A 255 -12.03 15.02 5.94
N ASN A 256 -12.69 16.01 6.52
CA ASN A 256 -13.93 16.56 5.96
C ASN A 256 -13.70 17.07 4.53
N LYS A 257 -12.65 17.84 4.29
CA LYS A 257 -12.29 18.34 2.95
C LYS A 257 -12.01 17.18 1.98
N ILE A 258 -11.24 16.19 2.42
CA ILE A 258 -10.93 15.00 1.61
C ILE A 258 -12.20 14.22 1.26
N LEU A 259 -13.05 13.92 2.22
CA LEU A 259 -14.30 13.18 2.00
C LEU A 259 -15.20 13.91 1.00
N LEU A 260 -15.32 15.24 1.10
CA LEU A 260 -16.09 16.05 0.16
C LEU A 260 -15.50 16.07 -1.25
N GLN A 261 -14.17 15.92 -1.40
CA GLN A 261 -13.51 15.84 -2.70
C GLN A 261 -13.65 14.48 -3.38
N ILE A 262 -13.57 13.39 -2.59
CA ILE A 262 -13.61 12.02 -3.13
C ILE A 262 -15.02 11.43 -3.25
N LYS A 263 -16.06 12.12 -2.76
CA LYS A 263 -17.43 11.61 -2.80
C LYS A 263 -17.87 11.21 -4.20
N GLY A 264 -18.51 10.07 -4.31
CA GLY A 264 -19.04 9.55 -5.56
C GLY A 264 -20.33 10.27 -5.99
N PRO A 265 -20.73 10.13 -7.24
CA PRO A 265 -21.92 10.82 -7.78
C PRO A 265 -23.24 10.34 -7.16
N HIS A 266 -23.24 9.17 -6.55
CA HIS A 266 -24.43 8.58 -5.91
C HIS A 266 -24.42 8.69 -4.39
N ASP A 267 -23.37 9.24 -3.81
CA ASP A 267 -23.24 9.40 -2.37
C ASP A 267 -24.17 10.52 -1.87
N PHE A 268 -24.67 10.36 -0.66
CA PHE A 268 -25.30 11.47 0.07
C PHE A 268 -24.28 12.11 1.00
N VAL A 269 -24.33 13.43 1.06
CA VAL A 269 -23.53 14.26 1.96
C VAL A 269 -24.42 14.86 3.02
N LEU A 270 -24.00 14.75 4.29
CA LEU A 270 -24.70 15.34 5.42
C LEU A 270 -23.75 16.25 6.21
N GLN A 271 -24.25 17.41 6.66
CA GLN A 271 -23.52 18.35 7.53
C GLN A 271 -24.50 19.01 8.50
N ALA A 272 -24.05 19.29 9.72
CA ALA A 272 -24.82 20.10 10.66
C ALA A 272 -24.99 21.51 10.08
N LYS A 273 -26.21 22.11 10.24
CA LYS A 273 -26.55 23.41 9.63
C LYS A 273 -25.84 24.54 10.37
N ASP A 274 -26.07 24.80 11.57
CA ASP A 274 -25.68 26.04 12.23
C ASP A 274 -24.55 25.85 13.27
N VAL A 275 -23.85 24.72 13.22
CA VAL A 275 -22.76 24.38 14.14
C VAL A 275 -21.60 23.68 13.43
N VAL A 276 -20.42 23.80 13.99
CA VAL A 276 -19.24 23.10 13.50
C VAL A 276 -19.43 21.59 13.69
N GLY A 277 -19.19 20.82 12.64
CA GLY A 277 -19.38 19.38 12.66
C GLY A 277 -18.67 18.64 11.52
N PRO A 278 -18.77 17.32 11.52
CA PRO A 278 -18.18 16.50 10.48
C PRO A 278 -18.92 16.61 9.16
N ALA A 279 -18.19 16.38 8.06
CA ALA A 279 -18.79 15.91 6.83
C ALA A 279 -19.09 14.41 6.98
N THR A 280 -20.32 14.03 6.69
CA THR A 280 -20.76 12.63 6.71
C THR A 280 -21.13 12.20 5.30
N ILE A 281 -20.61 11.07 4.85
CA ILE A 281 -20.92 10.48 3.54
C ILE A 281 -21.72 9.20 3.75
N VAL A 282 -22.81 9.04 3.02
CA VAL A 282 -23.58 7.79 2.97
C VAL A 282 -23.42 7.15 1.60
N GLN A 283 -22.93 5.93 1.58
CA GLN A 283 -22.72 5.09 0.40
C GLN A 283 -23.70 3.92 0.40
N GLY A 284 -24.30 3.64 -0.75
CA GLY A 284 -25.31 2.59 -0.89
C GLY A 284 -26.75 3.10 -0.81
N PRO A 285 -27.74 2.23 -0.54
CA PRO A 285 -29.14 2.64 -0.42
C PRO A 285 -29.32 3.72 0.65
N ALA A 286 -30.13 4.76 0.37
CA ALA A 286 -30.33 5.88 1.27
C ALA A 286 -31.83 6.23 1.33
N ASN A 287 -32.59 5.43 2.07
CA ASN A 287 -33.96 5.74 2.45
C ASN A 287 -33.99 6.67 3.66
N ASP A 288 -35.21 7.14 4.03
CA ASP A 288 -35.40 8.08 5.13
C ASP A 288 -34.82 7.59 6.47
N GLU A 289 -34.93 6.30 6.75
CA GLU A 289 -34.38 5.71 7.97
C GLU A 289 -32.85 5.80 8.02
N ILE A 290 -32.18 5.53 6.90
CA ILE A 290 -30.72 5.59 6.78
C ILE A 290 -30.25 7.05 6.87
N ILE A 291 -30.94 7.97 6.20
CA ILE A 291 -30.65 9.41 6.28
C ILE A 291 -30.83 9.92 7.72
N GLN A 292 -31.92 9.51 8.40
CA GLN A 292 -32.16 9.86 9.79
C GLN A 292 -31.04 9.33 10.72
N PHE A 293 -30.61 8.08 10.53
CA PHE A 293 -29.51 7.51 11.29
C PHE A 293 -28.20 8.26 11.04
N ALA A 294 -27.86 8.56 9.78
CA ALA A 294 -26.67 9.32 9.41
C ALA A 294 -26.73 10.77 9.96
N ALA A 295 -27.91 11.41 9.96
CA ALA A 295 -28.10 12.74 10.54
C ALA A 295 -27.87 12.74 12.07
N LYS A 296 -28.37 11.74 12.78
CA LYS A 296 -28.09 11.56 14.22
C LYS A 296 -26.60 11.37 14.48
N LEU A 297 -25.91 10.55 13.68
CA LEU A 297 -24.45 10.39 13.74
C LEU A 297 -23.75 11.74 13.52
N THR A 298 -24.13 12.50 12.50
CA THR A 298 -23.54 13.80 12.18
C THR A 298 -23.63 14.75 13.37
N LEU A 299 -24.82 14.89 14.00
CA LEU A 299 -25.00 15.74 15.17
C LEU A 299 -24.23 15.21 16.39
N SER A 300 -24.16 13.90 16.58
CA SER A 300 -23.47 13.31 17.73
C SER A 300 -21.96 13.59 17.71
N TYR A 301 -21.39 13.82 16.52
CA TYR A 301 -19.97 14.19 16.34
C TYR A 301 -19.75 15.68 16.07
N SER A 302 -20.81 16.51 16.11
CA SER A 302 -20.74 17.99 16.01
C SER A 302 -20.58 18.66 17.38
N ASP A 303 -20.31 19.96 17.36
CA ASP A 303 -20.20 20.80 18.55
C ASP A 303 -21.56 21.27 19.07
N LEU A 304 -22.66 20.74 18.54
CA LEU A 304 -24.03 21.06 19.00
C LEU A 304 -24.15 20.82 20.50
N LYS A 305 -24.66 21.80 21.25
CA LYS A 305 -24.89 21.69 22.70
C LYS A 305 -26.33 21.29 23.00
N GLU A 306 -27.25 21.65 22.15
CA GLU A 306 -28.68 21.40 22.27
C GLU A 306 -29.00 19.92 22.07
N SER A 307 -30.16 19.50 22.57
CA SER A 307 -30.63 18.11 22.48
C SER A 307 -31.12 17.72 21.07
N GLN A 308 -31.35 18.70 20.21
CA GLN A 308 -31.76 18.51 18.82
C GLN A 308 -31.13 19.56 17.90
N GLY A 309 -31.00 19.26 16.62
CA GLY A 309 -30.47 20.20 15.64
C GLY A 309 -30.87 19.84 14.22
N THR A 310 -30.55 20.75 13.31
CA THR A 310 -30.83 20.60 11.88
C THR A 310 -29.59 20.10 11.13
N VAL A 311 -29.81 19.13 10.27
CA VAL A 311 -28.77 18.60 9.34
C VAL A 311 -29.22 18.90 7.92
N VAL A 312 -28.31 19.47 7.15
CA VAL A 312 -28.48 19.64 5.70
C VAL A 312 -27.97 18.36 5.03
N TYR A 313 -28.75 17.84 4.09
CA TYR A 313 -28.30 16.70 3.29
C TYR A 313 -28.65 16.87 1.81
N SER A 314 -27.81 16.35 0.95
CA SER A 314 -28.00 16.36 -0.50
C SER A 314 -27.41 15.11 -1.13
N ASN A 315 -27.99 14.65 -2.22
CA ASN A 315 -27.34 13.70 -3.10
C ASN A 315 -26.28 14.44 -3.91
N SER A 316 -25.13 13.84 -4.11
CA SER A 316 -23.99 14.45 -4.82
C SER A 316 -24.29 14.86 -6.28
N LYS A 317 -25.33 14.29 -6.90
CA LYS A 317 -25.80 14.66 -8.25
C LYS A 317 -26.84 15.79 -8.23
N SER A 318 -27.45 16.07 -7.09
CA SER A 318 -28.52 17.04 -6.98
C SER A 318 -27.98 18.39 -6.55
N ASN A 319 -28.43 19.45 -7.19
CA ASN A 319 -28.16 20.82 -6.75
C ASN A 319 -29.11 21.26 -5.61
N SER A 320 -30.09 20.42 -5.26
CA SER A 320 -31.04 20.69 -4.16
C SER A 320 -30.55 20.05 -2.88
N SER A 321 -30.65 20.80 -1.78
CA SER A 321 -30.41 20.31 -0.43
C SER A 321 -31.73 20.20 0.33
N ASN A 322 -31.82 19.19 1.17
CA ASN A 322 -32.95 18.97 2.07
C ASN A 322 -32.52 19.21 3.52
N LEU A 323 -33.46 19.45 4.39
CA LEU A 323 -33.27 19.65 5.82
C LEU A 323 -33.94 18.53 6.59
N ILE A 324 -33.29 18.07 7.65
CA ILE A 324 -33.84 17.13 8.60
C ILE A 324 -33.52 17.58 10.02
N VAL A 325 -34.51 17.58 10.88
CA VAL A 325 -34.32 17.85 12.32
C VAL A 325 -34.27 16.53 13.06
N VAL A 326 -33.21 16.31 13.81
CA VAL A 326 -33.03 15.06 14.59
C VAL A 326 -32.54 15.38 16.00
N LYS A 327 -32.80 14.46 16.94
CA LYS A 327 -32.21 14.51 18.29
C LYS A 327 -30.74 14.16 18.21
N LYS A 328 -29.92 14.85 19.00
CA LYS A 328 -28.54 14.50 19.25
C LYS A 328 -28.49 13.30 20.19
N GLU A 329 -27.90 12.22 19.74
CA GLU A 329 -27.75 10.98 20.51
C GLU A 329 -26.36 10.87 21.14
N ASN A 330 -26.21 10.02 22.16
CA ASN A 330 -24.90 9.71 22.69
C ASN A 330 -24.09 8.86 21.67
N LYS A 331 -22.85 9.23 21.47
CA LYS A 331 -21.92 8.49 20.56
C LYS A 331 -21.83 6.99 20.88
N GLU A 332 -22.00 6.61 22.13
CA GLU A 332 -21.92 5.22 22.58
C GLU A 332 -22.98 4.33 21.90
N LEU A 333 -24.15 4.85 21.59
CA LEU A 333 -25.23 4.11 20.92
C LEU A 333 -24.85 3.63 19.51
N PHE A 334 -23.86 4.28 18.88
CA PHE A 334 -23.42 3.94 17.54
C PHE A 334 -22.23 2.96 17.51
N LYS A 335 -21.64 2.63 18.67
CA LYS A 335 -20.46 1.76 18.74
C LYS A 335 -20.70 0.36 18.13
N VAL A 336 -21.91 -0.15 18.24
CA VAL A 336 -22.27 -1.47 17.67
C VAL A 336 -22.25 -1.50 16.13
N HIS A 337 -22.23 -0.34 15.49
CA HIS A 337 -22.20 -0.17 14.04
C HIS A 337 -20.82 0.22 13.50
N ILE A 338 -19.82 0.43 14.38
CA ILE A 338 -18.47 0.87 13.98
C ILE A 338 -17.67 -0.27 13.36
N LEU A 339 -16.87 0.07 12.34
CA LEU A 339 -16.02 -0.87 11.61
C LEU A 339 -14.56 -0.76 12.01
#